data_5042cf9d58f7b202bfae8935b9ee0eb4
#
_entry.id   5042cf9d58f7b202bfae8935b9ee0eb4
#
_cell.length_a   1.000
_cell.length_b   1.000
_cell.length_c   1.000
_cell.angle_alpha   90.00
_cell.angle_beta   90.00
_cell.angle_gamma   90.00
#
_symmetry.space_group_name_H-M   'P 1'
#
loop_
_entity.id
_entity.type
_entity.pdbx_description
1 polymer ?
#
loop_
_entity_poly.entity_id
_entity_poly.type
_entity_poly.pdbx_seq_one_letter_code
_entity_poly.pdbx_strand_id
1 'polypeptide(L)'
;MSDTLEAFFSKTLSSLPYPVSQPPGGAENETYLVFNEASGFPAEHASNAPTRVKHLVQLHAFSHREDGEHRRAFFRAMALLEQSGARVQSWGPDDYEKDTGIYHIAATFAVWMKWNNEQEE
;
A
#
# COMPACT_ATOMS: atom_id res chain seq x y z
N MET A 1 -5.75 -20.35 6.85
CA MET A 1 -4.93 -19.23 7.29
C MET A 1 -5.50 -17.92 6.76
N SER A 2 -5.65 -16.95 7.62
CA SER A 2 -6.21 -15.67 7.26
C SER A 2 -5.10 -14.70 6.87
N ASP A 3 -5.39 -13.85 5.87
CA ASP A 3 -4.48 -12.78 5.51
C ASP A 3 -5.00 -11.48 6.09
N THR A 4 -4.15 -10.80 6.86
CA THR A 4 -4.42 -9.43 7.28
C THR A 4 -3.98 -8.48 6.17
N LEU A 5 -4.36 -7.23 6.31
CA LEU A 5 -3.94 -6.20 5.35
C LEU A 5 -2.42 -6.09 5.30
N GLU A 6 -1.78 -6.11 6.48
CA GLU A 6 -0.31 -6.07 6.56
C GLU A 6 0.33 -7.25 5.84
N ALA A 7 -0.20 -8.45 6.08
CA ALA A 7 0.32 -9.65 5.44
C ALA A 7 0.13 -9.59 3.94
N PHE A 8 -1.01 -9.12 3.48
CA PHE A 8 -1.27 -8.98 2.05
C PHE A 8 -0.23 -8.09 1.37
N PHE A 9 0.02 -6.90 1.94
CA PHE A 9 0.97 -5.98 1.34
C PHE A 9 2.40 -6.50 1.44
N SER A 10 2.80 -7.01 2.59
CA SER A 10 4.16 -7.52 2.77
C SER A 10 4.46 -8.68 1.84
N LYS A 11 3.51 -9.60 1.71
CA LYS A 11 3.68 -10.78 0.86
C LYS A 11 3.67 -10.40 -0.62
N THR A 12 2.72 -9.56 -1.03
CA THR A 12 2.58 -9.18 -2.43
C THR A 12 3.81 -8.43 -2.94
N LEU A 13 4.42 -7.60 -2.08
CA LEU A 13 5.53 -6.77 -2.47
C LEU A 13 6.89 -7.36 -2.11
N SER A 14 6.93 -8.59 -1.61
CA SER A 14 8.16 -9.20 -1.10
C SER A 14 9.23 -9.41 -2.16
N SER A 15 8.85 -9.49 -3.43
CA SER A 15 9.82 -9.71 -4.50
C SER A 15 10.56 -8.43 -4.92
N LEU A 16 10.09 -7.27 -4.44
CA LEU A 16 10.74 -6.00 -4.79
C LEU A 16 12.00 -5.80 -3.97
N PRO A 17 13.02 -5.14 -4.55
CA PRO A 17 14.27 -4.89 -3.82
C PRO A 17 14.21 -3.69 -2.90
N TYR A 18 13.01 -3.27 -2.49
CA TYR A 18 12.83 -2.09 -1.65
C TYR A 18 12.22 -2.49 -0.33
N PRO A 19 12.64 -1.85 0.79
CA PRO A 19 11.97 -2.09 2.07
C PRO A 19 10.51 -1.65 1.99
N VAL A 20 9.64 -2.43 2.60
CA VAL A 20 8.20 -2.16 2.65
C VAL A 20 7.79 -2.18 4.11
N SER A 21 7.16 -1.11 4.58
CA SER A 21 6.80 -1.01 6.01
C SER A 21 5.56 -0.15 6.20
N GLN A 22 5.09 -0.10 7.44
CA GLN A 22 4.07 0.85 7.87
C GLN A 22 4.76 2.05 8.50
N PRO A 23 4.06 3.18 8.65
CA PRO A 23 4.66 4.35 9.30
C PRO A 23 5.17 4.01 10.70
N PRO A 24 6.30 4.63 11.13
CA PRO A 24 7.02 5.71 10.46
C PRO A 24 7.91 5.28 9.29
N GLY A 25 8.21 4.02 9.15
CA GLY A 25 8.84 3.47 7.96
C GLY A 25 10.26 3.92 7.67
N GLY A 26 10.88 3.33 6.73
CA GLY A 26 12.22 3.24 6.23
C GLY A 26 13.06 4.48 5.90
N ALA A 27 12.97 5.53 6.68
CA ALA A 27 13.62 6.81 6.36
C ALA A 27 15.13 6.73 6.14
N GLU A 28 15.79 5.73 6.69
CA GLU A 28 17.23 5.57 6.52
C GLU A 28 17.62 4.84 5.25
N ASN A 29 16.66 4.38 4.48
CA ASN A 29 16.92 3.71 3.21
C ASN A 29 16.81 4.70 2.08
N GLU A 30 17.56 4.45 1.00
CA GLU A 30 17.58 5.35 -0.14
C GLU A 30 16.24 5.38 -0.87
N THR A 31 15.65 4.20 -1.10
CA THR A 31 14.34 4.06 -1.75
C THR A 31 13.54 3.08 -0.93
N TYR A 32 12.31 3.43 -0.60
CA TYR A 32 11.49 2.57 0.25
C TYR A 32 10.01 2.85 0.00
N LEU A 33 9.19 1.88 0.41
CA LEU A 33 7.74 1.94 0.29
C LEU A 33 7.11 1.92 1.66
N VAL A 34 6.04 2.71 1.83
CA VAL A 34 5.29 2.75 3.07
C VAL A 34 3.81 2.64 2.73
N PHE A 35 3.09 1.81 3.47
CA PHE A 35 1.64 1.72 3.28
C PHE A 35 0.92 1.94 4.60
N ASN A 36 -0.29 2.49 4.51
CA ASN A 36 -1.15 2.69 5.67
C ASN A 36 -2.60 2.69 5.24
N GLU A 37 -3.46 2.20 6.11
CA GLU A 37 -4.89 2.22 5.84
C GLU A 37 -5.43 3.62 6.10
N ALA A 38 -6.15 4.17 5.11
CA ALA A 38 -6.78 5.47 5.25
C ALA A 38 -8.20 5.35 5.78
N SER A 39 -8.94 4.32 5.36
CA SER A 39 -10.28 4.05 5.88
C SER A 39 -10.70 2.64 5.52
N GLY A 40 -11.75 2.17 6.18
CA GLY A 40 -12.28 0.85 5.92
C GLY A 40 -13.80 0.90 5.99
N PHE A 41 -14.46 0.03 5.23
CA PHE A 41 -15.91 -0.02 5.15
C PHE A 41 -16.40 -1.45 5.15
N PRO A 42 -17.46 -1.78 5.92
CA PRO A 42 -18.10 -3.07 5.75
C PRO A 42 -18.69 -3.13 4.33
N ALA A 43 -18.53 -4.24 3.68
CA ALA A 43 -19.04 -4.41 2.33
C ALA A 43 -19.68 -5.78 2.23
N GLU A 44 -20.71 -5.88 1.40
CA GLU A 44 -21.46 -7.13 1.20
C GLU A 44 -21.94 -7.70 2.52
N HIS A 45 -23.23 -7.88 2.61
CA HIS A 45 -23.85 -8.39 3.84
C HIS A 45 -24.62 -9.67 3.55
N ALA A 46 -24.58 -10.57 4.52
CA ALA A 46 -25.39 -11.79 4.51
C ALA A 46 -25.97 -11.94 5.93
N SER A 47 -27.29 -12.18 6.02
CA SER A 47 -27.97 -12.36 7.30
C SER A 47 -27.69 -11.18 8.25
N ASN A 48 -27.73 -9.97 7.73
CA ASN A 48 -27.51 -8.73 8.48
C ASN A 48 -26.12 -8.59 9.08
N ALA A 49 -25.16 -9.36 8.58
CA ALA A 49 -23.76 -9.24 9.00
C ALA A 49 -22.88 -8.99 7.80
N PRO A 50 -21.84 -8.17 7.92
CA PRO A 50 -20.90 -7.97 6.80
C PRO A 50 -20.11 -9.23 6.52
N THR A 51 -19.83 -9.48 5.25
CA THR A 51 -19.02 -10.63 4.84
C THR A 51 -17.64 -10.21 4.36
N ARG A 52 -17.49 -8.95 3.96
CA ARG A 52 -16.21 -8.41 3.47
C ARG A 52 -15.98 -7.03 4.01
N VAL A 53 -14.72 -6.63 4.01
CA VAL A 53 -14.30 -5.27 4.34
C VAL A 53 -13.59 -4.70 3.13
N LYS A 54 -13.97 -3.49 2.75
CA LYS A 54 -13.25 -2.73 1.72
C LYS A 54 -12.29 -1.79 2.43
N HIS A 55 -11.01 -2.00 2.22
CA HIS A 55 -9.96 -1.13 2.76
C HIS A 55 -9.53 -0.13 1.71
N LEU A 56 -9.40 1.13 2.10
CA LEU A 56 -8.71 2.12 1.28
C LEU A 56 -7.32 2.30 1.88
N VAL A 57 -6.31 1.96 1.10
CA VAL A 57 -4.93 1.91 1.58
C VAL A 57 -4.09 2.85 0.73
N GLN A 58 -3.29 3.66 1.41
CA GLN A 58 -2.33 4.52 0.71
C GLN A 58 -1.00 3.80 0.64
N LEU A 59 -0.41 3.81 -0.56
CA LEU A 59 0.93 3.32 -0.77
C LEU A 59 1.78 4.49 -1.20
N HIS A 60 2.89 4.69 -0.50
CA HIS A 60 3.83 5.78 -0.75
C HIS A 60 5.16 5.20 -1.19
N ALA A 61 5.76 5.81 -2.21
CA ALA A 61 7.13 5.49 -2.60
C ALA A 61 7.98 6.73 -2.38
N PHE A 62 9.09 6.54 -1.68
CA PHE A 62 10.03 7.61 -1.34
C PHE A 62 11.40 7.27 -1.87
N SER A 63 12.15 8.27 -2.32
CA SER A 63 13.54 8.06 -2.71
C SER A 63 14.32 9.36 -2.63
N HIS A 64 15.58 9.26 -2.23
CA HIS A 64 16.51 10.39 -2.29
C HIS A 64 17.18 10.50 -3.65
N ARG A 65 16.94 9.55 -4.55
CA ARG A 65 17.58 9.54 -5.86
C ARG A 65 16.87 10.45 -6.84
N GLU A 66 17.63 11.12 -7.68
CA GLU A 66 17.11 12.07 -8.66
C GLU A 66 16.76 11.42 -10.00
N ASP A 67 16.97 10.11 -10.13
CA ASP A 67 16.84 9.41 -11.40
C ASP A 67 15.50 8.74 -11.63
N GLY A 68 14.49 9.09 -10.86
CA GLY A 68 13.15 8.52 -11.01
C GLY A 68 12.95 7.18 -10.34
N GLU A 69 13.85 6.80 -9.42
CA GLU A 69 13.73 5.50 -8.75
C GLU A 69 12.44 5.39 -7.93
N HIS A 70 11.97 6.50 -7.34
CA HIS A 70 10.69 6.48 -6.63
C HIS A 70 9.54 6.08 -7.54
N ARG A 71 9.55 6.53 -8.78
CA ARG A 71 8.50 6.17 -9.74
C ARG A 71 8.62 4.71 -10.17
N ARG A 72 9.83 4.22 -10.40
CA ARG A 72 10.02 2.82 -10.76
C ARG A 72 9.54 1.90 -9.64
N ALA A 73 9.90 2.22 -8.39
CA ALA A 73 9.44 1.45 -7.24
C ALA A 73 7.93 1.47 -7.14
N PHE A 74 7.35 2.66 -7.33
CA PHE A 74 5.91 2.86 -7.23
C PHE A 74 5.15 2.04 -8.28
N PHE A 75 5.54 2.15 -9.56
CA PHE A 75 4.79 1.47 -10.60
C PHE A 75 5.00 -0.04 -10.60
N ARG A 76 6.16 -0.51 -10.15
CA ARG A 76 6.37 -1.94 -9.94
C ARG A 76 5.45 -2.47 -8.84
N ALA A 77 5.35 -1.74 -7.74
CA ALA A 77 4.47 -2.12 -6.64
C ALA A 77 3.01 -2.11 -7.09
N MET A 78 2.62 -1.08 -7.83
CA MET A 78 1.26 -0.97 -8.34
C MET A 78 0.89 -2.18 -9.21
N ALA A 79 1.79 -2.59 -10.09
CA ALA A 79 1.54 -3.73 -10.97
C ALA A 79 1.31 -5.01 -10.17
N LEU A 80 2.15 -5.25 -9.15
CA LEU A 80 2.01 -6.43 -8.30
C LEU A 80 0.70 -6.41 -7.52
N LEU A 81 0.33 -5.26 -6.98
CA LEU A 81 -0.90 -5.13 -6.20
C LEU A 81 -2.12 -5.35 -7.09
N GLU A 82 -2.14 -4.78 -8.29
CA GLU A 82 -3.23 -4.98 -9.22
C GLU A 82 -3.38 -6.46 -9.61
N GLN A 83 -2.26 -7.14 -9.84
CA GLN A 83 -2.28 -8.56 -10.16
C GLN A 83 -2.83 -9.40 -9.01
N SER A 84 -2.68 -8.91 -7.79
CA SER A 84 -3.12 -9.63 -6.59
C SER A 84 -4.53 -9.25 -6.15
N GLY A 85 -5.23 -8.42 -6.93
CA GLY A 85 -6.63 -8.10 -6.67
C GLY A 85 -6.91 -6.73 -6.07
N ALA A 86 -5.88 -5.98 -5.69
CA ALA A 86 -6.08 -4.59 -5.28
C ALA A 86 -6.44 -3.75 -6.50
N ARG A 87 -7.16 -2.66 -6.27
CA ARG A 87 -7.57 -1.79 -7.37
C ARG A 87 -7.14 -0.37 -7.09
N VAL A 88 -6.29 0.18 -7.96
CA VAL A 88 -5.86 1.56 -7.81
C VAL A 88 -7.05 2.49 -8.05
N GLN A 89 -7.25 3.46 -7.15
CA GLN A 89 -8.32 4.45 -7.25
C GLN A 89 -7.80 5.73 -7.86
N SER A 90 -6.62 6.15 -7.41
CA SER A 90 -6.00 7.38 -7.90
C SER A 90 -4.54 7.38 -7.46
N TRP A 91 -3.74 8.20 -8.11
CA TRP A 91 -2.35 8.39 -7.69
C TRP A 91 -1.89 9.80 -8.06
N GLY A 92 -0.86 10.24 -7.35
CA GLY A 92 -0.29 11.56 -7.52
C GLY A 92 -0.55 12.42 -6.29
N PRO A 93 0.04 13.61 -6.21
CA PRO A 93 1.02 14.13 -7.15
C PRO A 93 2.38 13.46 -6.97
N ASP A 94 3.27 13.70 -7.92
CA ASP A 94 4.67 13.30 -7.85
C ASP A 94 5.42 14.52 -7.35
N ASP A 95 5.84 14.49 -6.10
CA ASP A 95 6.38 15.65 -5.39
C ASP A 95 7.84 15.49 -5.05
N TYR A 96 8.48 16.61 -4.81
CA TYR A 96 9.84 16.68 -4.29
C TYR A 96 9.88 17.62 -3.10
N GLU A 97 10.37 17.14 -1.96
CA GLU A 97 10.50 17.93 -0.74
C GLU A 97 11.91 18.51 -0.66
N LYS A 98 12.01 19.83 -0.80
CA LYS A 98 13.30 20.51 -0.82
C LYS A 98 14.06 20.34 0.50
N ASP A 99 13.36 20.39 1.62
CA ASP A 99 14.00 20.35 2.93
C ASP A 99 14.67 19.02 3.23
N THR A 100 14.13 17.94 2.72
CA THR A 100 14.65 16.60 3.00
C THR A 100 15.34 15.96 1.80
N GLY A 101 15.14 16.51 0.61
CA GLY A 101 15.68 15.93 -0.62
C GLY A 101 14.98 14.66 -1.03
N ILE A 102 13.72 14.49 -0.65
CA ILE A 102 12.98 13.26 -0.90
C ILE A 102 11.98 13.44 -2.03
N TYR A 103 12.03 12.53 -2.99
CA TYR A 103 11.00 12.40 -4.02
C TYR A 103 9.91 11.47 -3.51
N HIS A 104 8.66 11.80 -3.76
CA HIS A 104 7.53 11.11 -3.16
C HIS A 104 6.36 11.03 -4.13
N ILE A 105 5.79 9.84 -4.28
CA ILE A 105 4.58 9.62 -5.04
C ILE A 105 3.72 8.62 -4.28
N ALA A 106 2.40 8.81 -4.34
CA ALA A 106 1.50 7.96 -3.57
C ALA A 106 0.26 7.61 -4.38
N ALA A 107 -0.37 6.51 -4.02
CA ALA A 107 -1.64 6.08 -4.60
C ALA A 107 -2.57 5.62 -3.51
N THR A 108 -3.87 5.64 -3.81
CA THR A 108 -4.88 5.03 -2.98
C THR A 108 -5.40 3.79 -3.70
N PHE A 109 -5.42 2.67 -2.98
CA PHE A 109 -5.89 1.39 -3.49
C PHE A 109 -7.12 0.95 -2.70
N ALA A 110 -8.03 0.26 -3.38
CA ALA A 110 -9.10 -0.47 -2.70
C ALA A 110 -8.69 -1.94 -2.62
N VAL A 111 -8.82 -2.51 -1.44
CA VAL A 111 -8.49 -3.92 -1.19
C VAL A 111 -9.66 -4.53 -0.42
N TRP A 112 -10.20 -5.65 -0.92
CA TRP A 112 -11.31 -6.32 -0.25
C TRP A 112 -10.81 -7.54 0.49
N MET A 113 -11.23 -7.69 1.74
CA MET A 113 -10.85 -8.82 2.57
C MET A 113 -12.08 -9.39 3.24
N LYS A 114 -12.01 -10.65 3.63
CA LYS A 114 -13.10 -11.29 4.35
C LYS A 114 -13.27 -10.66 5.72
N TRP A 115 -14.52 -10.49 6.14
CA TRP A 115 -14.83 -9.93 7.45
C TRP A 115 -14.15 -10.73 8.58
N ASN A 116 -14.15 -12.05 8.47
CA ASN A 116 -13.57 -12.90 9.50
C ASN A 116 -12.07 -12.65 9.70
N ASN A 117 -11.36 -12.27 8.65
CA ASN A 117 -9.93 -11.98 8.77
C ASN A 117 -9.65 -10.80 9.70
N GLU A 118 -10.60 -9.85 9.75
CA GLU A 118 -10.44 -8.67 10.59
C GLU A 118 -10.59 -8.98 12.08
N GLN A 119 -11.25 -10.09 12.41
CA GLN A 119 -11.52 -10.47 13.79
C GLN A 119 -10.49 -11.42 14.36
N GLU A 120 -9.59 -11.93 13.51
CA GLU A 120 -8.55 -12.86 13.94
C GLU A 120 -7.31 -12.09 14.33
N GLU A 121 -6.68 -12.50 15.40
CA GLU A 121 -5.45 -11.85 15.87
C GLU A 121 -4.26 -12.75 15.75
#